data_ff95f48feec36ae94b874d181d1708ae
#
_entry.id   ff95f48feec36ae94b874d181d1708ae
#
_cell.length_a   1.000
_cell.length_b   1.000
_cell.length_c   1.000
_cell.angle_alpha   90.00
_cell.angle_beta   90.00
_cell.angle_gamma   90.00
#
_symmetry.space_group_name_H-M   'P 1'
#
loop_
_entity.id
_entity.type
_entity.pdbx_description
1 polymer ?
#
loop_
_entity_poly.entity_id
_entity_poly.type
_entity_poly.pdbx_seq_one_letter_code
_entity_poly.pdbx_strand_id
1 'polypeptide(L)'
;MVTTCPFLSYTNPEPNLIVGETVAAVGNPFGLSGSLTEGIVSGLGRLLPSTPENLFGSDTTVATFSIPDIIQTDAAINPGNSGGPLLNLNGEVIGINSAIFSNTGVYAGVGFAIPSNTLKKVIPELLKNGSYPHPWLGITGVDVTPDIANKMNLTEARGFLVIDVKFQWSSR
;
A
#
# COMPACT_ATOMS: atom_id res chain seq x y z
N MET A 1 -1.91 -35.72 6.92
CA MET A 1 -0.59 -35.46 6.30
C MET A 1 -0.52 -33.94 6.11
N VAL A 2 0.20 -33.23 6.98
CA VAL A 2 0.36 -31.77 6.85
C VAL A 2 1.40 -31.57 5.76
N THR A 3 0.94 -31.21 4.57
CA THR A 3 1.83 -30.81 3.48
C THR A 3 2.47 -29.49 3.92
N THR A 4 3.76 -29.51 4.21
CA THR A 4 4.51 -28.29 4.49
C THR A 4 4.42 -27.41 3.26
N CYS A 5 3.67 -26.32 3.38
CA CYS A 5 3.64 -25.29 2.35
C CYS A 5 5.06 -24.72 2.23
N PRO A 6 5.70 -24.76 1.06
CA PRO A 6 7.01 -24.11 0.90
C PRO A 6 6.85 -22.64 1.23
N PHE A 7 7.62 -22.16 2.19
CA PHE A 7 7.61 -20.74 2.55
C PHE A 7 8.17 -19.94 1.37
N LEU A 8 7.42 -18.96 0.91
CA LEU A 8 7.95 -17.96 -0.01
C LEU A 8 9.00 -17.14 0.73
N SER A 9 10.18 -17.02 0.16
CA SER A 9 11.25 -16.22 0.76
C SER A 9 10.96 -14.74 0.57
N TYR A 10 11.16 -13.94 1.61
CA TYR A 10 11.32 -12.51 1.44
C TYR A 10 12.72 -12.21 0.90
N THR A 11 12.81 -11.22 0.03
CA THR A 11 14.12 -10.71 -0.40
C THR A 11 14.92 -10.18 0.79
N ASN A 12 16.19 -10.61 0.92
CA ASN A 12 17.12 -10.08 1.93
C ASN A 12 18.56 -10.07 1.37
N PRO A 13 19.23 -8.94 1.10
CA PRO A 13 18.68 -7.58 1.24
C PRO A 13 17.53 -7.32 0.28
N GLU A 14 16.71 -6.31 0.60
CA GLU A 14 15.59 -5.92 -0.24
C GLU A 14 16.03 -5.66 -1.67
N PRO A 15 15.32 -6.18 -2.69
CA PRO A 15 15.60 -5.78 -4.04
C PRO A 15 15.42 -4.27 -4.12
N ASN A 16 16.37 -3.57 -4.72
CA ASN A 16 16.12 -2.23 -5.21
C ASN A 16 15.10 -2.36 -6.33
N LEU A 17 13.81 -2.40 -5.97
CA LEU A 17 12.74 -2.42 -6.96
C LEU A 17 12.88 -1.21 -7.87
N ILE A 18 12.82 -1.46 -9.16
CA ILE A 18 12.85 -0.40 -10.16
C ILE A 18 11.55 -0.40 -10.97
N VAL A 19 11.12 0.78 -11.35
CA VAL A 19 9.98 0.94 -12.26
C VAL A 19 10.31 0.27 -13.60
N GLY A 20 9.38 -0.55 -14.10
CA GLY A 20 9.56 -1.37 -15.30
C GLY A 20 9.97 -2.82 -15.01
N GLU A 21 10.30 -3.18 -13.76
CA GLU A 21 10.61 -4.56 -13.38
C GLU A 21 9.35 -5.45 -13.49
N THR A 22 9.50 -6.63 -14.11
CA THR A 22 8.40 -7.59 -14.25
C THR A 22 8.03 -8.20 -12.91
N VAL A 23 6.73 -8.29 -12.66
CA VAL A 23 6.15 -8.84 -11.43
C VAL A 23 4.99 -9.77 -11.73
N ALA A 24 4.68 -10.66 -10.79
CA ALA A 24 3.55 -11.56 -10.85
C ALA A 24 2.69 -11.45 -9.60
N ALA A 25 1.41 -11.15 -9.75
CA ALA A 25 0.46 -11.18 -8.66
C ALA A 25 -0.23 -12.56 -8.60
N VAL A 26 -0.23 -13.17 -7.44
CA VAL A 26 -0.87 -14.48 -7.20
C VAL A 26 -2.09 -14.28 -6.32
N GLY A 27 -3.16 -15.02 -6.62
CA GLY A 27 -4.38 -14.94 -5.83
C GLY A 27 -5.43 -15.98 -6.21
N ASN A 28 -6.65 -15.72 -5.75
CA ASN A 28 -7.83 -16.55 -6.01
C ASN A 28 -9.00 -15.65 -6.47
N PRO A 29 -8.84 -14.92 -7.60
CA PRO A 29 -9.89 -14.05 -8.08
C PRO A 29 -11.11 -14.86 -8.50
N PHE A 30 -12.29 -14.40 -8.10
CA PHE A 30 -13.57 -15.04 -8.43
C PHE A 30 -13.68 -16.52 -8.01
N GLY A 31 -12.88 -16.97 -7.01
CA GLY A 31 -12.86 -18.36 -6.57
C GLY A 31 -12.04 -19.30 -7.48
N LEU A 32 -11.30 -18.76 -8.44
CA LEU A 32 -10.40 -19.51 -9.32
C LEU A 32 -9.03 -19.67 -8.63
N SER A 33 -8.86 -20.79 -7.91
CA SER A 33 -7.64 -21.06 -7.14
C SER A 33 -6.39 -21.05 -8.02
N GLY A 34 -5.33 -20.42 -7.52
CA GLY A 34 -4.01 -20.43 -8.17
C GLY A 34 -3.91 -19.56 -9.42
N SER A 35 -4.69 -18.49 -9.49
CA SER A 35 -4.56 -17.51 -10.58
C SER A 35 -3.29 -16.68 -10.40
N LEU A 36 -2.59 -16.48 -11.51
CA LEU A 36 -1.41 -15.64 -11.61
C LEU A 36 -1.63 -14.61 -12.71
N THR A 37 -1.35 -13.35 -12.41
CA THR A 37 -1.37 -12.26 -13.39
C THR A 37 -0.01 -11.60 -13.46
N GLU A 38 0.47 -11.33 -14.66
CA GLU A 38 1.76 -10.69 -14.93
C GLU A 38 1.57 -9.19 -15.19
N GLY A 39 2.57 -8.41 -14.84
CA GLY A 39 2.67 -7.00 -15.11
C GLY A 39 4.05 -6.47 -14.74
N ILE A 40 4.15 -5.16 -14.53
CA ILE A 40 5.38 -4.49 -14.12
C ILE A 40 5.17 -3.65 -12.85
N VAL A 41 6.27 -3.26 -12.22
CA VAL A 41 6.27 -2.15 -11.26
C VAL A 41 6.02 -0.87 -12.02
N SER A 42 4.83 -0.29 -11.91
CA SER A 42 4.44 0.95 -12.59
C SER A 42 4.85 2.21 -11.83
N GLY A 43 5.11 2.08 -10.53
CA GLY A 43 5.54 3.19 -9.67
C GLY A 43 5.88 2.73 -8.26
N LEU A 44 6.71 3.52 -7.59
CA LEU A 44 7.15 3.29 -6.22
C LEU A 44 6.91 4.54 -5.38
N GLY A 45 6.86 4.39 -4.05
CA GLY A 45 6.70 5.50 -3.12
C GLY A 45 5.37 6.24 -3.28
N ARG A 46 4.33 5.59 -3.79
CA ARG A 46 3.01 6.18 -3.94
C ARG A 46 2.31 6.27 -2.58
N LEU A 47 1.48 7.28 -2.44
CA LEU A 47 0.51 7.37 -1.35
C LEU A 47 -0.82 6.82 -1.87
N LEU A 48 -1.37 5.81 -1.19
CA LEU A 48 -2.74 5.40 -1.44
C LEU A 48 -3.65 6.28 -0.57
N PRO A 49 -4.41 7.21 -1.17
CA PRO A 49 -5.36 7.98 -0.39
C PRO A 49 -6.44 7.04 0.11
N SER A 50 -6.59 6.97 1.42
CA SER A 50 -7.75 6.33 2.03
C SER A 50 -8.93 7.30 1.95
N THR A 51 -9.66 7.26 0.85
CA THR A 51 -11.01 7.82 0.88
C THR A 51 -11.92 6.73 1.47
N PRO A 52 -12.81 7.07 2.41
CA PRO A 52 -13.73 6.10 3.01
C PRO A 52 -14.54 5.29 1.99
N GLU A 53 -14.77 5.87 0.82
CA GLU A 53 -15.53 5.26 -0.27
C GLU A 53 -14.78 4.15 -1.02
N ASN A 54 -13.44 4.12 -0.98
CA ASN A 54 -12.63 3.23 -1.81
C ASN A 54 -12.11 1.98 -1.10
N LEU A 55 -12.16 1.91 0.22
CA LEU A 55 -11.56 0.80 0.96
C LEU A 55 -12.57 -0.12 1.66
N PHE A 56 -13.66 0.35 2.25
CA PHE A 56 -14.56 -0.52 3.03
C PHE A 56 -16.01 0.00 3.18
N GLY A 57 -16.58 0.69 2.20
CA GLY A 57 -17.98 1.15 2.30
C GLY A 57 -18.15 2.39 3.19
N SER A 58 -19.25 3.06 3.03
CA SER A 58 -19.59 4.40 3.52
C SER A 58 -19.76 4.55 5.04
N ASP A 59 -18.80 4.18 5.85
CA ASP A 59 -18.82 4.57 7.27
C ASP A 59 -17.91 5.79 7.49
N THR A 60 -18.53 6.94 7.64
CA THR A 60 -17.92 8.28 7.60
C THR A 60 -17.09 8.66 8.84
N THR A 61 -16.78 7.70 9.70
CA THR A 61 -16.03 7.95 10.95
C THR A 61 -14.59 7.47 10.94
N VAL A 62 -14.12 6.87 9.83
CA VAL A 62 -12.74 6.36 9.75
C VAL A 62 -11.78 7.52 9.50
N ALA A 63 -10.80 7.68 10.38
CA ALA A 63 -9.74 8.66 10.20
C ALA A 63 -9.07 8.47 8.84
N THR A 64 -9.02 9.55 8.06
CA THR A 64 -8.36 9.56 6.75
C THR A 64 -6.86 9.37 6.97
N PHE A 65 -6.34 8.18 6.73
CA PHE A 65 -4.92 7.92 6.71
C PHE A 65 -4.51 7.45 5.31
N SER A 66 -3.33 7.84 4.88
CA SER A 66 -2.76 7.35 3.64
C SER A 66 -1.80 6.21 3.96
N ILE A 67 -1.81 5.15 3.15
CA ILE A 67 -0.78 4.12 3.23
C ILE A 67 0.40 4.61 2.39
N PRO A 68 1.54 4.93 3.03
CA PRO A 68 2.72 5.42 2.32
C PRO A 68 3.48 4.26 1.67
N ASP A 69 4.36 4.63 0.75
CA ASP A 69 5.39 3.76 0.16
C ASP A 69 4.83 2.49 -0.49
N ILE A 70 3.68 2.60 -1.18
CA ILE A 70 3.10 1.47 -1.88
C ILE A 70 3.71 1.26 -3.26
N ILE A 71 3.73 0.00 -3.69
CA ILE A 71 4.09 -0.42 -5.05
C ILE A 71 2.86 -0.30 -5.92
N GLN A 72 2.96 0.45 -7.02
CA GLN A 72 1.97 0.45 -8.09
C GLN A 72 2.36 -0.58 -9.14
N THR A 73 1.39 -1.35 -9.64
CA THR A 73 1.58 -2.34 -10.70
C THR A 73 0.41 -2.32 -11.69
N ASP A 74 0.66 -2.73 -12.91
CA ASP A 74 -0.35 -3.03 -13.92
C ASP A 74 -0.67 -4.53 -14.03
N ALA A 75 -0.08 -5.37 -13.17
CA ALA A 75 -0.58 -6.72 -12.96
C ALA A 75 -2.04 -6.68 -12.52
N ALA A 76 -2.90 -7.49 -13.14
CA ALA A 76 -4.34 -7.42 -12.87
C ALA A 76 -4.66 -7.86 -11.43
N ILE A 77 -5.02 -6.89 -10.58
CA ILE A 77 -5.50 -7.13 -9.22
C ILE A 77 -7.03 -7.02 -9.25
N ASN A 78 -7.69 -8.09 -8.82
CA ASN A 78 -9.16 -8.17 -8.72
C ASN A 78 -9.55 -8.67 -7.33
N PRO A 79 -10.82 -8.53 -6.92
CA PRO A 79 -11.32 -9.14 -5.68
C PRO A 79 -10.97 -10.62 -5.61
N GLY A 80 -10.27 -11.04 -4.55
CA GLY A 80 -9.70 -12.38 -4.38
C GLY A 80 -8.17 -12.45 -4.52
N ASN A 81 -7.52 -11.47 -5.15
CA ASN A 81 -6.05 -11.35 -5.15
C ASN A 81 -5.53 -10.61 -3.89
N SER A 82 -6.37 -9.81 -3.25
CA SER A 82 -6.00 -9.09 -2.02
C SER A 82 -5.56 -10.05 -0.93
N GLY A 83 -4.41 -9.76 -0.29
CA GLY A 83 -3.75 -10.66 0.66
C GLY A 83 -2.82 -11.69 0.03
N GLY A 84 -2.89 -11.90 -1.29
CA GLY A 84 -1.95 -12.72 -2.04
C GLY A 84 -0.61 -11.99 -2.30
N PRO A 85 0.47 -12.73 -2.60
CA PRO A 85 1.77 -12.14 -2.84
C PRO A 85 1.89 -11.47 -4.21
N LEU A 86 2.67 -10.38 -4.23
CA LEU A 86 3.29 -9.85 -5.43
C LEU A 86 4.74 -10.37 -5.47
N LEU A 87 5.11 -11.04 -6.55
CA LEU A 87 6.39 -11.72 -6.71
C LEU A 87 7.25 -11.02 -7.77
N ASN A 88 8.57 -11.09 -7.60
CA ASN A 88 9.52 -10.81 -8.69
C ASN A 88 9.77 -12.07 -9.53
N LEU A 89 10.60 -11.95 -10.58
CA LEU A 89 10.95 -13.08 -11.45
C LEU A 89 11.76 -14.20 -10.76
N ASN A 90 12.33 -13.93 -9.59
CA ASN A 90 13.01 -14.96 -8.78
C ASN A 90 12.02 -15.74 -7.90
N GLY A 91 10.72 -15.42 -7.93
CA GLY A 91 9.71 -16.00 -7.04
C GLY A 91 9.76 -15.48 -5.61
N GLU A 92 10.41 -14.34 -5.38
CA GLU A 92 10.52 -13.72 -4.06
C GLU A 92 9.36 -12.74 -3.84
N VAL A 93 8.83 -12.69 -2.61
CA VAL A 93 7.76 -11.76 -2.24
C VAL A 93 8.32 -10.35 -2.11
N ILE A 94 7.91 -9.47 -3.00
CA ILE A 94 8.22 -8.04 -2.99
C ILE A 94 7.10 -7.19 -2.34
N GLY A 95 5.90 -7.75 -2.23
CA GLY A 95 4.76 -7.10 -1.59
C GLY A 95 3.56 -8.00 -1.42
N ILE A 96 2.50 -7.47 -0.82
CA ILE A 96 1.17 -8.11 -0.73
C ILE A 96 0.16 -7.26 -1.50
N ASN A 97 -0.57 -7.90 -2.40
CA ASN A 97 -1.65 -7.27 -3.17
C ASN A 97 -2.71 -6.73 -2.22
N SER A 98 -3.09 -5.47 -2.37
CA SER A 98 -3.99 -4.82 -1.41
C SER A 98 -5.25 -4.27 -2.07
N ALA A 99 -5.10 -3.38 -3.05
CA ALA A 99 -6.21 -2.61 -3.58
C ALA A 99 -6.05 -2.32 -5.07
N ILE A 100 -7.14 -1.87 -5.69
CA ILE A 100 -7.16 -1.26 -7.02
C ILE A 100 -7.59 0.20 -6.90
N PHE A 101 -7.07 1.05 -7.78
CA PHE A 101 -7.64 2.38 -7.97
C PHE A 101 -8.72 2.27 -9.04
N SER A 102 -9.98 2.35 -8.61
CA SER A 102 -11.11 2.21 -9.54
C SER A 102 -12.33 2.91 -9.00
N ASN A 103 -12.97 3.71 -9.83
CA ASN A 103 -14.25 4.36 -9.52
C ASN A 103 -15.45 3.39 -9.65
N THR A 104 -15.24 2.24 -10.28
CA THR A 104 -16.28 1.25 -10.57
C THR A 104 -16.09 -0.07 -9.81
N GLY A 105 -15.03 -0.20 -9.02
CA GLY A 105 -14.65 -1.45 -8.35
C GLY A 105 -14.06 -2.52 -9.30
N VAL A 106 -13.88 -2.19 -10.58
CA VAL A 106 -13.27 -3.07 -11.59
C VAL A 106 -11.85 -2.62 -11.86
N TYR A 107 -10.93 -3.57 -12.02
CA TYR A 107 -9.54 -3.29 -12.39
C TYR A 107 -9.45 -2.47 -13.68
N ALA A 108 -8.75 -1.36 -13.63
CA ALA A 108 -8.57 -0.40 -14.73
C ALA A 108 -7.09 -0.14 -15.07
N GLY A 109 -6.23 -1.16 -14.91
CA GLY A 109 -4.79 -1.02 -15.20
C GLY A 109 -3.95 -0.45 -14.05
N VAL A 110 -4.55 -0.25 -12.87
CA VAL A 110 -3.85 0.29 -11.68
C VAL A 110 -4.15 -0.57 -10.47
N GLY A 111 -3.15 -1.32 -10.04
CA GLY A 111 -3.16 -2.12 -8.81
C GLY A 111 -2.11 -1.61 -7.82
N PHE A 112 -2.29 -1.94 -6.55
CA PHE A 112 -1.38 -1.56 -5.48
C PHE A 112 -1.03 -2.75 -4.60
N ALA A 113 0.24 -2.76 -4.14
CA ALA A 113 0.73 -3.73 -3.17
C ALA A 113 1.48 -3.04 -2.04
N ILE A 114 1.34 -3.60 -0.84
CA ILE A 114 2.09 -3.17 0.35
C ILE A 114 3.48 -3.80 0.28
N PRO A 115 4.57 -3.02 0.32
CA PRO A 115 5.93 -3.52 0.16
C PRO A 115 6.35 -4.52 1.24
N SER A 116 7.22 -5.46 0.90
CA SER A 116 7.80 -6.44 1.82
C SER A 116 8.51 -5.80 3.02
N ASN A 117 9.07 -4.59 2.88
CA ASN A 117 9.67 -3.79 3.94
C ASN A 117 8.69 -3.47 5.06
N THR A 118 7.50 -3.03 4.68
CA THR A 118 6.41 -2.74 5.62
C THR A 118 5.96 -4.02 6.29
N LEU A 119 5.84 -5.12 5.53
CA LEU A 119 5.44 -6.42 6.06
C LEU A 119 6.40 -6.95 7.12
N LYS A 120 7.72 -6.84 6.89
CA LYS A 120 8.75 -7.25 7.85
C LYS A 120 8.65 -6.53 9.19
N LYS A 121 8.19 -5.28 9.19
CA LYS A 121 7.99 -4.50 10.41
C LYS A 121 6.67 -4.83 11.11
N VAL A 122 5.60 -5.01 10.33
CA VAL A 122 4.22 -5.11 10.84
C VAL A 122 3.86 -6.54 11.25
N ILE A 123 4.21 -7.54 10.44
CA ILE A 123 3.78 -8.93 10.65
C ILE A 123 4.23 -9.50 12.00
N PRO A 124 5.49 -9.34 12.46
CA PRO A 124 5.92 -9.88 13.75
C PRO A 124 5.10 -9.34 14.92
N GLU A 125 4.75 -8.05 14.89
CA GLU A 125 3.94 -7.41 15.92
C GLU A 125 2.48 -7.89 15.87
N LEU A 126 1.92 -8.04 14.67
CA LEU A 126 0.57 -8.59 14.50
C LEU A 126 0.47 -10.02 15.01
N LEU A 127 1.47 -10.87 14.72
CA LEU A 127 1.49 -12.26 15.19
C LEU A 127 1.63 -12.35 16.71
N LYS A 128 2.41 -11.45 17.33
CA LYS A 128 2.67 -11.44 18.76
C LYS A 128 1.55 -10.81 19.56
N ASN A 129 1.02 -9.68 19.10
CA ASN A 129 0.16 -8.80 19.87
C ASN A 129 -1.27 -8.68 19.30
N GLY A 130 -1.52 -9.24 18.11
CA GLY A 130 -2.79 -9.11 17.40
C GLY A 130 -3.06 -7.71 16.82
N SER A 131 -2.15 -6.76 17.04
CA SER A 131 -2.26 -5.38 16.57
C SER A 131 -0.89 -4.78 16.33
N TYR A 132 -0.83 -3.75 15.47
CA TYR A 132 0.36 -2.95 15.24
C TYR A 132 0.06 -1.49 15.57
N PRO A 133 0.76 -0.89 16.56
CA PRO A 133 0.54 0.51 16.92
C PRO A 133 1.18 1.42 15.86
N HIS A 134 0.35 2.10 15.08
CA HIS A 134 0.82 3.12 14.16
C HIS A 134 1.11 4.42 14.94
N PRO A 135 2.32 4.99 14.85
CA PRO A 135 2.59 6.28 15.45
C PRO A 135 1.74 7.37 14.76
N TRP A 136 1.17 8.25 15.56
CA TRP A 136 0.35 9.35 15.08
C TRP A 136 0.92 10.69 15.56
N LEU A 137 1.17 11.61 14.61
CA LEU A 137 1.71 12.93 14.94
C LEU A 137 0.64 13.96 15.30
N GLY A 138 -0.62 13.65 15.04
CA GLY A 138 -1.73 14.58 15.34
C GLY A 138 -1.74 15.82 14.44
N ILE A 139 -1.17 15.75 13.27
CA ILE A 139 -1.19 16.83 12.28
C ILE A 139 -1.98 16.42 11.04
N THR A 140 -2.68 17.40 10.47
CA THR A 140 -3.32 17.26 9.15
C THR A 140 -2.77 18.35 8.24
N GLY A 141 -2.52 18.02 6.99
CA GLY A 141 -1.99 18.98 6.03
C GLY A 141 -2.01 18.47 4.61
N VAL A 142 -1.40 19.24 3.73
CA VAL A 142 -1.29 18.95 2.30
C VAL A 142 0.13 19.23 1.80
N ASP A 143 0.52 18.58 0.71
CA ASP A 143 1.76 18.89 0.04
C ASP A 143 1.75 20.32 -0.51
N VAL A 144 2.89 21.00 -0.45
CA VAL A 144 3.04 22.34 -1.00
C VAL A 144 3.10 22.24 -2.52
N THR A 145 1.96 22.52 -3.16
CA THR A 145 1.85 22.64 -4.61
C THR A 145 2.40 24.00 -5.10
N PRO A 146 2.67 24.18 -6.42
CA PRO A 146 3.06 25.47 -6.98
C PRO A 146 2.08 26.60 -6.64
N ASP A 147 0.77 26.32 -6.63
CA ASP A 147 -0.25 27.31 -6.28
C ASP A 147 -0.16 27.74 -4.80
N ILE A 148 0.09 26.78 -3.90
CA ILE A 148 0.28 27.08 -2.48
C ILE A 148 1.58 27.87 -2.28
N ALA A 149 2.67 27.45 -2.94
CA ALA A 149 3.95 28.15 -2.87
C ALA A 149 3.80 29.61 -3.31
N ASN A 150 3.12 29.87 -4.43
CA ASN A 150 2.86 31.22 -4.93
C ASN A 150 2.03 32.05 -3.94
N LYS A 151 0.96 31.48 -3.36
CA LYS A 151 0.12 32.19 -2.38
C LYS A 151 0.85 32.50 -1.07
N MET A 152 1.82 31.68 -0.70
CA MET A 152 2.61 31.84 0.52
C MET A 152 3.96 32.56 0.28
N ASN A 153 4.24 33.01 -0.94
CA ASN A 153 5.50 33.63 -1.35
C ASN A 153 6.74 32.75 -1.04
N LEU A 154 6.60 31.42 -1.22
CA LEU A 154 7.73 30.51 -1.08
C LEU A 154 8.55 30.48 -2.36
N THR A 155 9.86 30.31 -2.23
CA THR A 155 10.77 30.23 -3.38
C THR A 155 10.65 28.95 -4.17
N GLU A 156 10.17 27.88 -3.53
CA GLU A 156 10.03 26.55 -4.12
C GLU A 156 8.71 25.90 -3.69
N ALA A 157 8.11 25.13 -4.59
CA ALA A 157 6.96 24.30 -4.30
C ALA A 157 7.42 22.97 -3.65
N ARG A 158 7.85 23.05 -2.40
CA ARG A 158 8.41 21.91 -1.67
C ARG A 158 8.01 21.98 -0.19
N GLY A 159 7.62 20.80 0.35
CA GLY A 159 7.31 20.65 1.76
C GLY A 159 5.86 20.28 2.02
N PHE A 160 5.48 20.34 3.27
CA PHE A 160 4.15 19.98 3.76
C PHE A 160 3.56 21.15 4.56
N LEU A 161 2.37 21.60 4.14
CA LEU A 161 1.64 22.67 4.84
C LEU A 161 0.74 22.03 5.90
N VAL A 162 1.04 22.29 7.17
CA VAL A 162 0.19 21.86 8.29
C VAL A 162 -1.04 22.76 8.35
N ILE A 163 -2.22 22.18 8.22
CA ILE A 163 -3.52 22.89 8.25
C ILE A 163 -4.14 22.82 9.65
N ASP A 164 -3.99 21.67 10.32
CA ASP A 164 -4.57 21.44 11.63
C ASP A 164 -3.62 20.63 12.51
N VAL A 165 -3.65 20.90 13.82
CA VAL A 165 -2.86 20.19 14.83
C VAL A 165 -3.81 19.72 15.93
N LYS A 166 -4.00 18.41 16.02
CA LYS A 166 -4.84 17.79 17.07
C LYS A 166 -3.97 17.40 18.26
N PHE A 167 -4.08 18.15 19.33
CA PHE A 167 -3.48 17.78 20.60
C PHE A 167 -4.39 16.76 21.29
N GLN A 168 -4.15 15.48 21.08
CA GLN A 168 -4.78 14.44 21.87
C GLN A 168 -3.80 14.03 22.97
N TRP A 169 -3.97 14.61 24.17
CA TRP A 169 -3.27 14.13 25.36
C TRP A 169 -3.96 12.82 25.76
N SER A 170 -3.39 11.67 25.39
CA SER A 170 -3.84 10.42 25.95
C SER A 170 -3.28 10.30 27.37
N SER A 171 -4.09 10.58 28.37
CA SER A 171 -3.84 10.10 29.72
C SER A 171 -3.84 8.55 29.67
N ARG A 172 -2.69 7.95 29.85
CA ARG A 172 -2.58 6.56 30.28
C ARG A 172 -2.71 6.50 31.78
#